data_6381d93bcc7d14f80cab6772debeecb7
#
_entry.id   6381d93bcc7d14f80cab6772debeecb7
#
_cell.length_a   1.000
_cell.length_b   1.000
_cell.length_c   1.000
_cell.angle_alpha   90.00
_cell.angle_beta   90.00
_cell.angle_gamma   90.00
#
_symmetry.space_group_name_H-M   'P 1'
#
loop_
_entity.id
_entity.type
_entity.pdbx_description
1 polymer ?
#
loop_
_entity_poly.entity_id
_entity_poly.type
_entity_poly.pdbx_seq_one_letter_code
_entity_poly.pdbx_strand_id
1 'polypeptide(L)'
;CISSAASDVYKRQPLVWIDCEMTGLHPQVDELVEVAVLITDAELNILDEGIDLVIRPSAAALEQMDPFVRDMHTTSGLLPELAEGLELDDAAARVLEYIAARVPAGKGLLAGNTVGQDKLFLARYMPAVVDHLHYRIVDVSTVKELARRWYPRAYYPVSYTHLTLPTI
;
A
#
# COMPACT_ATOMS: atom_id res chain seq x y z
N CYS A 1 23.73 -10.00 -22.10
CA CYS A 1 23.37 -8.63 -22.50
C CYS A 1 21.85 -8.55 -22.57
N ILE A 2 21.22 -7.84 -21.64
CA ILE A 2 19.80 -7.48 -21.76
C ILE A 2 19.73 -6.44 -22.88
N SER A 3 18.87 -6.65 -23.86
CA SER A 3 18.68 -5.70 -24.97
C SER A 3 18.27 -4.33 -24.41
N SER A 4 18.75 -3.23 -25.02
CA SER A 4 18.42 -1.87 -24.58
C SER A 4 16.90 -1.62 -24.52
N ALA A 5 16.15 -2.21 -25.44
CA ALA A 5 14.69 -2.13 -25.47
C ALA A 5 14.03 -2.80 -24.23
N ALA A 6 14.57 -3.91 -23.72
CA ALA A 6 14.07 -4.54 -22.49
C ALA A 6 14.38 -3.68 -21.26
N SER A 7 15.55 -3.02 -21.21
CA SER A 7 15.92 -2.07 -20.16
C SER A 7 14.97 -0.87 -20.11
N ASP A 8 14.51 -0.37 -21.26
CA ASP A 8 13.61 0.79 -21.32
C ASP A 8 12.17 0.45 -20.90
N VAL A 9 11.73 -0.79 -21.10
CA VAL A 9 10.40 -1.24 -20.66
C VAL A 9 10.32 -1.28 -19.13
N TYR A 10 11.36 -1.79 -18.46
CA TYR A 10 11.39 -1.82 -16.98
C TYR A 10 11.46 -0.44 -16.34
N LYS A 11 12.15 0.51 -16.99
CA LYS A 11 12.27 1.89 -16.51
C LYS A 11 10.99 2.71 -16.62
N ARG A 12 9.93 2.17 -17.26
CA ARG A 12 8.67 2.88 -17.49
C ARG A 12 7.46 2.21 -16.83
N GLN A 13 7.68 1.16 -16.05
CA GLN A 13 6.57 0.51 -15.36
C GLN A 13 6.05 1.39 -14.22
N PRO A 14 4.74 1.69 -14.18
CA PRO A 14 4.15 2.42 -13.08
C PRO A 14 4.21 1.62 -11.79
N LEU A 15 4.28 2.32 -10.68
CA LEU A 15 4.15 1.74 -9.34
C LEU A 15 2.73 2.00 -8.84
N VAL A 16 2.09 0.94 -8.40
CA VAL A 16 0.76 0.98 -7.76
C VAL A 16 0.99 0.82 -6.26
N TRP A 17 1.02 1.96 -5.58
CA TRP A 17 1.18 2.03 -4.14
C TRP A 17 -0.13 1.65 -3.49
N ILE A 18 -0.11 0.62 -2.66
CA ILE A 18 -1.27 0.19 -1.90
C ILE A 18 -0.87 0.09 -0.44
N ASP A 19 -1.70 0.67 0.41
CA ASP A 19 -1.64 0.56 1.85
C ASP A 19 -2.99 0.08 2.35
N CYS A 20 -2.99 -0.88 3.25
CA CYS A 20 -4.20 -1.52 3.75
C CYS A 20 -4.25 -1.42 5.27
N GLU A 21 -5.43 -1.12 5.80
CA GLU A 21 -5.72 -1.28 7.21
C GLU A 21 -6.60 -2.52 7.44
N MET A 22 -6.35 -3.21 8.55
CA MET A 22 -6.98 -4.48 8.84
C MET A 22 -7.40 -4.57 10.32
N THR A 23 -8.26 -5.53 10.65
CA THR A 23 -8.63 -5.82 12.05
C THR A 23 -7.53 -6.53 12.83
N GLY A 24 -6.49 -7.01 12.13
CA GLY A 24 -5.33 -7.69 12.67
C GLY A 24 -4.40 -8.18 11.56
N LEU A 25 -3.42 -9.04 11.86
CA LEU A 25 -2.36 -9.42 10.92
C LEU A 25 -2.53 -10.82 10.29
N HIS A 26 -3.63 -11.52 10.58
CA HIS A 26 -3.85 -12.89 10.13
C HIS A 26 -4.93 -12.94 9.06
N PRO A 27 -4.60 -13.01 7.75
CA PRO A 27 -5.59 -12.96 6.66
C PRO A 27 -6.69 -14.03 6.73
N GLN A 28 -6.48 -15.11 7.49
CA GLN A 28 -7.46 -16.19 7.64
C GLN A 28 -8.62 -15.85 8.57
N VAL A 29 -8.43 -14.90 9.48
CA VAL A 29 -9.38 -14.53 10.52
C VAL A 29 -9.66 -13.03 10.59
N ASP A 30 -8.70 -12.22 10.16
CA ASP A 30 -8.79 -10.76 10.16
C ASP A 30 -9.28 -10.24 8.81
N GLU A 31 -9.94 -9.09 8.81
CA GLU A 31 -10.57 -8.49 7.65
C GLU A 31 -9.93 -7.17 7.24
N LEU A 32 -10.02 -6.84 5.94
CA LEU A 32 -9.68 -5.51 5.42
C LEU A 32 -10.71 -4.49 5.91
N VAL A 33 -10.24 -3.32 6.34
CA VAL A 33 -11.09 -2.21 6.79
C VAL A 33 -10.82 -0.91 6.04
N GLU A 34 -9.67 -0.78 5.36
CA GLU A 34 -9.36 0.35 4.49
C GLU A 34 -8.37 -0.07 3.42
N VAL A 35 -8.49 0.52 2.24
CA VAL A 35 -7.52 0.38 1.14
C VAL A 35 -7.28 1.73 0.49
N ALA A 36 -6.07 2.24 0.65
CA ALA A 36 -5.59 3.42 -0.05
C ALA A 36 -4.75 3.02 -1.27
N VAL A 37 -4.98 3.66 -2.42
CA VAL A 37 -4.25 3.38 -3.65
C VAL A 37 -3.78 4.68 -4.30
N LEU A 38 -2.49 4.74 -4.60
CA LEU A 38 -1.86 5.84 -5.34
C LEU A 38 -1.03 5.27 -6.50
N ILE A 39 -0.99 5.93 -7.64
CA ILE A 39 -0.19 5.49 -8.78
C ILE A 39 0.86 6.54 -9.11
N THR A 40 2.11 6.10 -9.28
CA THR A 40 3.20 6.92 -9.77
C THR A 40 3.78 6.35 -11.07
N ASP A 41 4.47 7.21 -11.81
CA ASP A 41 5.38 6.74 -12.84
C ASP A 41 6.66 6.13 -12.22
N ALA A 42 7.61 5.74 -13.06
CA ALA A 42 8.87 5.14 -12.62
C ALA A 42 9.82 6.14 -11.91
N GLU A 43 9.63 7.42 -12.14
CA GLU A 43 10.36 8.53 -11.51
C GLU A 43 9.71 9.03 -10.22
N LEU A 44 8.65 8.34 -9.75
CA LEU A 44 7.86 8.66 -8.56
C LEU A 44 7.02 9.94 -8.68
N ASN A 45 6.74 10.41 -9.89
CA ASN A 45 5.75 11.47 -10.06
C ASN A 45 4.35 10.91 -9.85
N ILE A 46 3.59 11.53 -8.97
CA ILE A 46 2.20 11.16 -8.67
C ILE A 46 1.35 11.49 -9.89
N LEU A 47 0.53 10.53 -10.36
CA LEU A 47 -0.27 10.69 -11.56
C LEU A 47 -1.61 11.37 -11.29
N ASP A 48 -2.18 11.18 -10.10
CA ASP A 48 -3.43 11.79 -9.64
C ASP A 48 -3.58 11.73 -8.11
N GLU A 49 -4.74 12.12 -7.59
CA GLU A 49 -5.01 12.20 -6.15
C GLU A 49 -5.12 10.83 -5.46
N GLY A 50 -5.19 9.73 -6.22
CA GLY A 50 -5.41 8.41 -5.67
C GLY A 50 -6.86 8.14 -5.26
N ILE A 51 -7.07 7.02 -4.58
CA ILE A 51 -8.34 6.69 -3.91
C ILE A 51 -8.05 6.17 -2.51
N ASP A 52 -9.00 6.40 -1.63
CA ASP A 52 -9.02 5.90 -0.27
C ASP A 52 -10.44 5.41 0.04
N LEU A 53 -10.56 4.14 0.43
CA LEU A 53 -11.85 3.47 0.57
C LEU A 53 -11.93 2.75 1.92
N VAL A 54 -12.82 3.21 2.78
CA VAL A 54 -13.17 2.52 4.03
C VAL A 54 -14.11 1.36 3.71
N ILE A 55 -13.83 0.21 4.30
CA ILE A 55 -14.56 -1.05 4.11
C ILE A 55 -15.22 -1.44 5.42
N ARG A 56 -16.49 -1.82 5.35
CA ARG A 56 -17.24 -2.27 6.52
C ARG A 56 -16.84 -3.70 6.88
N PRO A 57 -16.23 -3.94 8.04
CA PRO A 57 -15.95 -5.29 8.51
C PRO A 57 -17.21 -5.97 9.07
N SER A 58 -17.14 -7.29 9.20
CA SER A 58 -18.17 -8.05 9.93
C SER A 58 -18.18 -7.68 11.41
N ALA A 59 -19.36 -7.89 12.06
CA ALA A 59 -19.46 -7.69 13.50
C ALA A 59 -18.51 -8.61 14.28
N ALA A 60 -18.29 -9.84 13.78
CA ALA A 60 -17.37 -10.79 14.39
C ALA A 60 -15.91 -10.30 14.32
N ALA A 61 -15.47 -9.72 13.21
CA ALA A 61 -14.12 -9.18 13.07
C ALA A 61 -13.92 -7.96 13.99
N LEU A 62 -14.93 -7.10 14.13
CA LEU A 62 -14.90 -6.00 15.08
C LEU A 62 -14.81 -6.48 16.54
N GLU A 63 -15.55 -7.52 16.91
CA GLU A 63 -15.55 -8.07 18.28
C GLU A 63 -14.20 -8.72 18.62
N GLN A 64 -13.58 -9.40 17.65
CA GLN A 64 -12.31 -10.11 17.82
C GLN A 64 -11.08 -9.18 17.68
N MET A 65 -11.25 -7.95 17.22
CA MET A 65 -10.17 -7.01 17.00
C MET A 65 -9.34 -6.81 18.28
N ASP A 66 -8.03 -7.02 18.16
CA ASP A 66 -7.09 -6.84 19.26
C ASP A 66 -7.18 -5.42 19.86
N PRO A 67 -7.14 -5.26 21.18
CA PRO A 67 -7.22 -3.95 21.82
C PRO A 67 -6.20 -2.94 21.31
N PHE A 68 -4.99 -3.35 20.97
CA PHE A 68 -3.96 -2.48 20.39
C PHE A 68 -4.36 -1.96 19.02
N VAL A 69 -4.87 -2.84 18.13
CA VAL A 69 -5.36 -2.47 16.80
C VAL A 69 -6.56 -1.54 16.90
N ARG A 70 -7.48 -1.82 17.81
CA ARG A 70 -8.63 -0.98 18.08
C ARG A 70 -8.25 0.42 18.55
N ASP A 71 -7.26 0.54 19.44
CA ASP A 71 -6.74 1.83 19.92
C ASP A 71 -6.07 2.61 18.79
N MET A 72 -5.31 1.92 17.94
CA MET A 72 -4.68 2.49 16.75
C MET A 72 -5.73 3.08 15.80
N HIS A 73 -6.77 2.32 15.44
CA HIS A 73 -7.85 2.78 14.57
C HIS A 73 -8.74 3.85 15.22
N THR A 74 -8.84 3.86 16.55
CA THR A 74 -9.51 4.95 17.27
C THR A 74 -8.69 6.23 17.16
N THR A 75 -7.39 6.14 17.36
CA THR A 75 -6.48 7.30 17.32
C THR A 75 -6.35 7.90 15.93
N SER A 76 -6.33 7.06 14.88
CA SER A 76 -6.31 7.51 13.48
C SER A 76 -7.66 8.11 13.03
N GLY A 77 -8.75 7.82 13.75
CA GLY A 77 -10.11 8.24 13.36
C GLY A 77 -10.84 7.25 12.45
N LEU A 78 -10.20 6.13 12.06
CA LEU A 78 -10.80 5.14 11.15
C LEU A 78 -11.95 4.37 11.81
N LEU A 79 -11.82 4.00 13.10
CA LEU A 79 -12.80 3.13 13.77
C LEU A 79 -14.25 3.62 13.68
N PRO A 80 -14.57 4.91 13.89
CA PRO A 80 -15.94 5.42 13.74
C PRO A 80 -16.47 5.38 12.29
N GLU A 81 -15.60 5.40 11.28
CA GLU A 81 -15.98 5.40 9.87
C GLU A 81 -16.35 4.02 9.35
N LEU A 82 -15.92 2.95 10.03
CA LEU A 82 -16.14 1.57 9.59
C LEU A 82 -17.62 1.21 9.44
N ALA A 83 -18.49 1.80 10.24
CA ALA A 83 -19.94 1.52 10.18
C ALA A 83 -20.57 1.99 8.86
N GLU A 84 -20.06 3.06 8.28
CA GLU A 84 -20.51 3.65 7.02
C GLU A 84 -19.63 3.21 5.82
N GLY A 85 -18.66 2.34 6.05
CA GLY A 85 -17.79 1.80 5.03
C GLY A 85 -18.54 1.05 3.93
N LEU A 86 -17.88 0.88 2.80
CA LEU A 86 -18.38 0.14 1.65
C LEU A 86 -18.45 -1.35 1.96
N GLU A 87 -19.31 -2.05 1.23
CA GLU A 87 -19.21 -3.52 1.15
C GLU A 87 -17.89 -3.90 0.43
N LEU A 88 -17.30 -5.01 0.85
CA LEU A 88 -15.99 -5.46 0.33
C LEU A 88 -15.98 -5.59 -1.20
N ASP A 89 -17.02 -6.16 -1.79
CA ASP A 89 -17.12 -6.38 -3.23
C ASP A 89 -17.17 -5.06 -4.01
N ASP A 90 -17.86 -4.04 -3.48
CA ASP A 90 -17.93 -2.70 -4.06
C ASP A 90 -16.57 -1.99 -3.97
N ALA A 91 -15.89 -2.11 -2.84
CA ALA A 91 -14.55 -1.56 -2.68
C ALA A 91 -13.55 -2.24 -3.63
N ALA A 92 -13.57 -3.56 -3.75
CA ALA A 92 -12.73 -4.32 -4.65
C ALA A 92 -12.94 -3.94 -6.12
N ALA A 93 -14.20 -3.76 -6.53
CA ALA A 93 -14.54 -3.32 -7.87
C ALA A 93 -14.00 -1.92 -8.16
N ARG A 94 -14.14 -0.96 -7.23
CA ARG A 94 -13.63 0.41 -7.37
C ARG A 94 -12.11 0.46 -7.42
N VAL A 95 -11.42 -0.31 -6.58
CA VAL A 95 -9.95 -0.43 -6.61
C VAL A 95 -9.48 -0.96 -7.96
N LEU A 96 -10.10 -2.04 -8.43
CA LEU A 96 -9.74 -2.62 -9.73
C LEU A 96 -10.01 -1.65 -10.88
N GLU A 97 -11.16 -0.99 -10.90
CA GLU A 97 -11.52 0.01 -11.92
C GLU A 97 -10.50 1.16 -11.93
N TYR A 98 -10.18 1.69 -10.75
CA TYR A 98 -9.19 2.77 -10.61
C TYR A 98 -7.84 2.38 -11.20
N ILE A 99 -7.33 1.19 -10.85
CA ILE A 99 -6.03 0.71 -11.34
C ILE A 99 -6.09 0.41 -12.84
N ALA A 100 -7.12 -0.32 -13.31
CA ALA A 100 -7.23 -0.75 -14.70
C ALA A 100 -7.38 0.43 -15.69
N ALA A 101 -7.99 1.53 -15.26
CA ALA A 101 -8.09 2.75 -16.07
C ALA A 101 -6.73 3.43 -16.32
N ARG A 102 -5.71 3.15 -15.52
CA ARG A 102 -4.39 3.82 -15.54
C ARG A 102 -3.24 2.90 -15.89
N VAL A 103 -3.36 1.64 -15.55
CA VAL A 103 -2.28 0.65 -15.64
C VAL A 103 -2.78 -0.58 -16.38
N PRO A 104 -2.21 -0.91 -17.55
CA PRO A 104 -2.55 -2.14 -18.25
C PRO A 104 -2.23 -3.39 -17.42
N ALA A 105 -3.04 -4.45 -17.60
CA ALA A 105 -2.87 -5.71 -16.88
C ALA A 105 -1.44 -6.26 -16.99
N GLY A 106 -0.89 -6.70 -15.88
CA GLY A 106 0.45 -7.24 -15.74
C GLY A 106 1.60 -6.23 -15.89
N LYS A 107 1.33 -4.91 -15.88
CA LYS A 107 2.34 -3.86 -16.07
C LYS A 107 2.67 -3.06 -14.82
N GLY A 108 1.73 -2.84 -13.92
CA GLY A 108 1.96 -2.13 -12.66
C GLY A 108 2.55 -3.03 -11.60
N LEU A 109 3.57 -2.55 -10.90
CA LEU A 109 4.14 -3.25 -9.75
C LEU A 109 3.43 -2.81 -8.48
N LEU A 110 2.99 -3.77 -7.69
CA LEU A 110 2.54 -3.49 -6.32
C LEU A 110 3.70 -2.92 -5.51
N ALA A 111 3.52 -1.75 -4.93
CA ALA A 111 4.50 -1.05 -4.12
C ALA A 111 3.92 -0.65 -2.76
N GLY A 112 4.76 -0.60 -1.73
CA GLY A 112 4.37 -0.19 -0.39
C GLY A 112 5.45 -0.48 0.64
N ASN A 113 5.19 -0.15 1.90
CA ASN A 113 6.11 -0.46 2.99
C ASN A 113 5.65 -1.72 3.71
N THR A 114 6.47 -2.77 3.72
CA THR A 114 6.08 -4.11 4.19
C THR A 114 4.91 -4.72 3.39
N VAL A 115 4.80 -4.32 2.15
CA VAL A 115 3.66 -4.57 1.25
C VAL A 115 3.38 -6.07 1.01
N GLY A 116 4.27 -6.95 1.45
CA GLY A 116 4.02 -8.38 1.47
C GLY A 116 2.82 -8.76 2.33
N GLN A 117 2.60 -8.06 3.45
CA GLN A 117 1.44 -8.26 4.31
C GLN A 117 0.15 -7.80 3.62
N ASP A 118 0.16 -6.60 3.04
CA ASP A 118 -0.97 -6.08 2.27
C ASP A 118 -1.33 -7.02 1.12
N LYS A 119 -0.33 -7.54 0.41
CA LYS A 119 -0.53 -8.50 -0.68
C LYS A 119 -1.26 -9.77 -0.24
N LEU A 120 -1.01 -10.27 0.99
CA LEU A 120 -1.70 -11.44 1.51
C LEU A 120 -3.20 -11.17 1.73
N PHE A 121 -3.54 -10.00 2.25
CA PHE A 121 -4.93 -9.57 2.41
C PHE A 121 -5.60 -9.30 1.05
N LEU A 122 -4.92 -8.58 0.15
CA LEU A 122 -5.43 -8.34 -1.20
C LEU A 122 -5.67 -9.66 -1.96
N ALA A 123 -4.76 -10.63 -1.86
CA ALA A 123 -4.94 -11.93 -2.51
C ALA A 123 -6.16 -12.70 -1.99
N ARG A 124 -6.53 -12.49 -0.73
CA ARG A 124 -7.71 -13.12 -0.13
C ARG A 124 -9.01 -12.36 -0.44
N TYR A 125 -8.99 -11.04 -0.28
CA TYR A 125 -10.19 -10.21 -0.28
C TYR A 125 -10.44 -9.50 -1.62
N MET A 126 -9.39 -9.25 -2.40
CA MET A 126 -9.45 -8.56 -3.70
C MET A 126 -8.58 -9.28 -4.75
N PRO A 127 -8.77 -10.60 -5.00
CA PRO A 127 -7.88 -11.38 -5.86
C PRO A 127 -7.76 -10.81 -7.26
N ALA A 128 -8.82 -10.23 -7.83
CA ALA A 128 -8.80 -9.62 -9.15
C ALA A 128 -7.83 -8.42 -9.24
N VAL A 129 -7.62 -7.68 -8.14
CA VAL A 129 -6.62 -6.61 -8.06
C VAL A 129 -5.22 -7.18 -8.15
N VAL A 130 -4.93 -8.25 -7.39
CA VAL A 130 -3.61 -8.90 -7.44
C VAL A 130 -3.33 -9.52 -8.80
N ASP A 131 -4.33 -10.15 -9.43
CA ASP A 131 -4.22 -10.76 -10.77
C ASP A 131 -4.01 -9.71 -11.87
N HIS A 132 -4.51 -8.48 -11.68
CA HIS A 132 -4.29 -7.38 -12.61
C HIS A 132 -2.86 -6.83 -12.55
N LEU A 133 -2.19 -6.93 -11.41
CA LEU A 133 -0.85 -6.39 -11.18
C LEU A 133 0.24 -7.34 -11.70
N HIS A 134 1.44 -6.82 -11.82
CA HIS A 134 2.62 -7.63 -12.12
C HIS A 134 2.98 -8.50 -10.89
N TYR A 135 3.52 -9.70 -11.11
CA TYR A 135 3.87 -10.62 -10.00
C TYR A 135 4.97 -10.10 -9.07
N ARG A 136 5.85 -9.21 -9.57
CA ARG A 136 6.90 -8.56 -8.76
C ARG A 136 6.30 -7.47 -7.90
N ILE A 137 6.94 -7.25 -6.75
CA ILE A 137 6.59 -6.18 -5.81
C ILE A 137 7.78 -5.26 -5.59
N VAL A 138 7.52 -4.03 -5.16
CA VAL A 138 8.50 -3.08 -4.65
C VAL A 138 8.21 -2.84 -3.18
N ASP A 139 9.00 -3.47 -2.32
CA ASP A 139 8.85 -3.33 -0.87
C ASP A 139 9.88 -2.34 -0.33
N VAL A 140 9.39 -1.19 0.13
CA VAL A 140 10.22 -0.12 0.70
C VAL A 140 10.92 -0.59 1.97
N SER A 141 10.31 -1.46 2.78
CA SER A 141 10.95 -2.00 3.98
C SER A 141 12.22 -2.80 3.65
N THR A 142 12.20 -3.54 2.55
CA THR A 142 13.40 -4.24 2.05
C THR A 142 14.50 -3.26 1.65
N VAL A 143 14.15 -2.19 0.92
CA VAL A 143 15.13 -1.14 0.53
C VAL A 143 15.69 -0.46 1.77
N LYS A 144 14.84 -0.11 2.75
CA LYS A 144 15.26 0.48 4.03
C LYS A 144 16.21 -0.44 4.80
N GLU A 145 15.92 -1.73 4.85
CA GLU A 145 16.76 -2.71 5.55
C GLU A 145 18.15 -2.85 4.89
N LEU A 146 18.20 -2.89 3.54
CA LEU A 146 19.46 -2.93 2.82
C LEU A 146 20.25 -1.61 2.94
N ALA A 147 19.57 -0.47 2.89
CA ALA A 147 20.19 0.84 3.09
C ALA A 147 20.78 0.95 4.51
N ARG A 148 20.08 0.48 5.53
CA ARG A 148 20.56 0.44 6.91
C ARG A 148 21.87 -0.36 7.05
N ARG A 149 21.99 -1.49 6.33
CA ARG A 149 23.16 -2.38 6.39
C ARG A 149 24.34 -1.87 5.56
N TRP A 150 24.06 -1.41 4.34
CA TRP A 150 25.12 -1.08 3.36
C TRP A 150 25.46 0.40 3.30
N TYR A 151 24.48 1.25 3.64
CA TYR A 151 24.60 2.70 3.57
C TYR A 151 24.09 3.37 4.85
N PRO A 152 24.64 3.02 6.04
CA PRO A 152 24.11 3.52 7.32
C PRO A 152 24.11 5.05 7.43
N ARG A 153 25.05 5.72 6.76
CA ARG A 153 25.09 7.21 6.72
C ARG A 153 23.93 7.84 5.94
N ALA A 154 23.39 7.12 4.96
CA ALA A 154 22.21 7.58 4.23
C ALA A 154 20.90 7.21 4.98
N TYR A 155 20.90 6.08 5.67
CA TYR A 155 19.75 5.61 6.44
C TYR A 155 19.54 6.39 7.73
N TYR A 156 20.61 6.67 8.48
CA TYR A 156 20.60 7.50 9.68
C TYR A 156 21.10 8.88 9.27
N PRO A 157 20.23 9.81 8.85
CA PRO A 157 20.66 11.16 8.55
C PRO A 157 21.33 11.72 9.81
N VAL A 158 22.50 12.32 9.62
CA VAL A 158 23.21 13.03 10.69
C VAL A 158 22.19 13.92 11.39
N SER A 159 22.06 13.75 12.69
CA SER A 159 21.13 14.48 13.54
C SER A 159 21.06 15.96 13.12
N TYR A 160 19.87 16.39 12.68
CA TYR A 160 19.61 17.79 12.29
C TYR A 160 19.68 18.78 13.46
N THR A 161 20.29 18.40 14.58
CA THR A 161 20.45 19.26 15.75
C THR A 161 21.27 20.53 15.50
N HIS A 162 21.79 20.71 14.26
CA HIS A 162 22.56 21.92 13.86
C HIS A 162 22.06 22.62 12.59
N LEU A 163 20.96 22.18 12.00
CA LEU A 163 20.30 22.91 10.94
C LEU A 163 19.15 23.74 11.54
N THR A 164 19.50 24.88 12.12
CA THR A 164 18.52 25.97 12.28
C THR A 164 18.15 26.41 10.85
N LEU A 165 16.93 26.07 10.41
CA LEU A 165 16.36 26.69 9.21
C LEU A 165 16.30 28.20 9.48
N PRO A 166 16.77 29.04 8.55
CA PRO A 166 16.55 30.47 8.68
C PRO A 166 15.04 30.71 8.68
N THR A 167 14.57 31.32 9.76
CA THR A 167 13.18 31.79 9.86
C THR A 167 13.04 32.90 8.82
N ILE A 168 12.20 32.69 7.80
CA ILE A 168 11.72 33.74 6.89
C ILE A 168 10.45 34.29 7.48
#